data_202359e51c02c78f6aa80fd28eb8e23f
#
_entry.id   202359e51c02c78f6aa80fd28eb8e23f
#
_cell.length_a   1.000
_cell.length_b   1.000
_cell.length_c   1.000
_cell.angle_alpha   90.00
_cell.angle_beta   90.00
_cell.angle_gamma   90.00
#
_symmetry.space_group_name_H-M   'P 1'
#
loop_
_entity.id
_entity.type
_entity.pdbx_description
1 polymer ?
#
loop_
_entity_poly.entity_id
_entity_poly.type
_entity_poly.pdbx_seq_one_letter_code
_entity_poly.pdbx_strand_id
1 'polypeptide(L)'
;MRITKGKMKHNFKKWILGAAVIAGCAGMMGCSFTKDNTKSGDLNTDAGKRHDNLEYNGSVVDEDTLEKLASLETIIDQSYYFDTSDENMQNGLYAGLIEALDDPYAKYYTPEEFAKLQEDSSGEYAGIGVVVRQDEDTGYAIAVSITEDSPASEADIKPDDLICKIDDYEIQESDDLDYLVTKIRGEEGTDVTLEIYRPSERKYHTVTLTRRKLENSTVSYHMADTDKKIGYVRVTQFVANTGDLFRKAVEDLKSQGMTALMIDLRSNPGGMLSTVVDMCDYLLPAGKIVYQEDKNGNVLSTYESTNEEQLDLPMVVLVNGESASASEIMTAALKEYGVATIVGENTYGKGIVQSVIPLSDGSAIKLTTAKYFTPNGNDIHKKGVAPDIEVELPEDYVSDDFQGEKDTQYQKGLEVLRGNVK
;
A
#
# COMPACT_ATOMS: atom_id res chain seq x y z
N MET A 1 29.06 -4.83 50.72
CA MET A 1 27.60 -4.90 50.50
C MET A 1 27.38 -5.49 49.10
N ARG A 2 26.95 -6.76 49.03
CA ARG A 2 26.79 -7.50 47.77
C ARG A 2 25.48 -7.06 47.13
N ILE A 3 25.49 -6.61 45.87
CA ILE A 3 24.30 -6.39 45.07
C ILE A 3 24.23 -7.54 44.04
N THR A 4 23.19 -8.32 44.19
CA THR A 4 22.85 -9.50 43.42
C THR A 4 22.37 -9.13 42.03
N LYS A 5 22.88 -9.83 41.01
CA LYS A 5 22.40 -9.81 39.62
C LYS A 5 20.99 -10.42 39.59
N GLY A 6 19.98 -9.59 39.37
CA GLY A 6 18.63 -10.01 39.02
C GLY A 6 18.49 -10.17 37.51
N LYS A 7 18.00 -11.32 37.09
CA LYS A 7 17.71 -11.69 35.71
C LYS A 7 16.59 -10.84 35.15
N MET A 8 16.83 -10.03 34.13
CA MET A 8 15.80 -9.49 33.26
C MET A 8 15.68 -10.42 31.99
N LYS A 9 14.82 -11.39 32.13
CA LYS A 9 14.20 -12.05 30.97
C LYS A 9 12.75 -11.60 31.01
N HIS A 10 12.37 -10.67 30.11
CA HIS A 10 11.02 -10.58 29.53
C HIS A 10 10.92 -9.36 28.61
N ASN A 11 10.23 -9.57 27.53
CA ASN A 11 9.68 -8.58 26.57
C ASN A 11 10.44 -8.29 25.29
N PHE A 12 10.94 -9.33 24.61
CA PHE A 12 11.32 -9.19 23.19
C PHE A 12 10.16 -9.49 22.21
N LYS A 13 9.01 -9.95 22.70
CA LYS A 13 7.84 -10.29 21.84
C LYS A 13 6.82 -9.17 21.63
N LYS A 14 7.03 -7.98 22.19
CA LYS A 14 6.10 -6.83 22.01
C LYS A 14 6.60 -5.74 21.07
N TRP A 15 7.83 -5.84 20.60
CA TRP A 15 8.46 -4.79 19.76
C TRP A 15 8.26 -4.96 18.26
N ILE A 16 7.82 -6.14 17.80
CA ILE A 16 7.56 -6.37 16.37
C ILE A 16 6.15 -5.88 15.94
N LEU A 17 5.26 -5.59 16.91
CA LEU A 17 3.90 -5.10 16.57
C LEU A 17 3.79 -3.58 16.35
N GLY A 18 4.77 -2.80 16.72
CA GLY A 18 4.70 -1.32 16.62
C GLY A 18 5.09 -0.76 15.25
N ALA A 19 5.99 -1.44 14.52
CA ALA A 19 6.43 -0.97 13.19
C ALA A 19 5.55 -1.47 12.03
N ALA A 20 4.78 -2.54 12.23
CA ALA A 20 3.91 -3.13 11.21
C ALA A 20 2.55 -2.42 11.09
N VAL A 21 2.15 -1.61 12.06
CA VAL A 21 0.81 -0.97 12.07
C VAL A 21 0.77 0.30 11.21
N ILE A 22 1.89 0.98 10.97
CA ILE A 22 1.92 2.25 10.23
C ILE A 22 1.94 2.04 8.70
N ALA A 23 2.46 0.91 8.22
CA ALA A 23 2.37 0.55 6.79
C ALA A 23 1.01 -0.09 6.41
N GLY A 24 0.19 -0.48 7.37
CA GLY A 24 -1.03 -1.28 7.16
C GLY A 24 -2.27 -0.49 6.74
N CYS A 25 -2.31 0.83 6.90
CA CYS A 25 -3.52 1.61 6.60
C CYS A 25 -3.60 2.14 5.16
N ALA A 26 -2.50 2.27 4.43
CA ALA A 26 -2.48 2.82 3.07
C ALA A 26 -2.66 1.77 1.95
N GLY A 27 -2.64 0.48 2.24
CA GLY A 27 -2.41 -0.57 1.24
C GLY A 27 -3.57 -1.50 0.90
N MET A 28 -4.83 -1.16 1.16
CA MET A 28 -5.92 -2.12 0.92
C MET A 28 -6.91 -1.67 -0.15
N MET A 29 -6.43 -1.55 -1.38
CA MET A 29 -7.29 -1.29 -2.53
C MET A 29 -7.28 -2.42 -3.55
N GLY A 30 -8.22 -3.31 -3.43
CA GLY A 30 -8.75 -4.01 -4.59
C GLY A 30 -9.88 -3.17 -5.18
N CYS A 31 -9.59 -1.99 -5.74
CA CYS A 31 -10.58 -1.17 -6.41
C CYS A 31 -10.74 -1.66 -7.84
N SER A 32 -11.88 -2.24 -8.14
CA SER A 32 -12.30 -2.49 -9.50
C SER A 32 -12.79 -1.17 -10.12
N PHE A 33 -11.88 -0.42 -10.76
CA PHE A 33 -12.29 0.59 -11.72
C PHE A 33 -12.45 -0.10 -13.06
N THR A 34 -13.68 -0.30 -13.49
CA THR A 34 -13.95 -0.77 -14.86
C THR A 34 -13.59 0.35 -15.82
N LYS A 35 -12.49 0.19 -16.56
CA LYS A 35 -12.25 0.95 -17.79
C LYS A 35 -13.20 0.42 -18.87
N ASP A 36 -14.32 1.09 -19.06
CA ASP A 36 -15.01 1.05 -20.36
C ASP A 36 -14.13 1.80 -21.36
N ASN A 37 -13.69 1.10 -22.39
CA ASN A 37 -12.86 1.59 -23.48
C ASN A 37 -13.68 2.52 -24.40
N THR A 38 -14.01 3.72 -23.94
CA THR A 38 -14.48 4.82 -24.81
C THR A 38 -14.05 6.17 -24.24
N LYS A 39 -13.07 6.78 -24.92
CA LYS A 39 -12.74 8.22 -25.00
C LYS A 39 -12.78 9.01 -23.67
N SER A 40 -11.66 9.64 -23.38
CA SER A 40 -11.47 10.69 -22.37
C SER A 40 -12.74 11.54 -22.18
N GLY A 41 -13.38 11.38 -21.04
CA GLY A 41 -14.50 12.19 -20.59
C GLY A 41 -14.82 11.84 -19.16
N ASP A 42 -14.63 12.80 -18.29
CA ASP A 42 -15.11 12.96 -16.92
C ASP A 42 -15.50 11.68 -16.13
N LEU A 43 -14.60 11.22 -15.29
CA LEU A 43 -14.81 10.17 -14.27
C LEU A 43 -15.86 10.52 -13.19
N ASN A 44 -16.50 11.68 -13.29
CA ASN A 44 -17.33 12.26 -12.22
C ASN A 44 -18.84 12.18 -12.42
N THR A 45 -19.36 11.54 -13.48
CA THR A 45 -20.79 11.68 -13.79
C THR A 45 -21.64 10.42 -13.73
N ASP A 46 -21.10 9.24 -13.61
CA ASP A 46 -21.91 8.00 -13.70
C ASP A 46 -22.04 7.22 -12.36
N ALA A 47 -21.12 7.36 -11.43
CA ALA A 47 -21.21 6.69 -10.11
C ALA A 47 -22.27 7.36 -9.21
N GLY A 48 -22.31 8.69 -9.16
CA GLY A 48 -23.30 9.45 -8.37
C GLY A 48 -24.76 9.24 -8.84
N LYS A 49 -24.98 9.04 -10.14
CA LYS A 49 -26.34 8.85 -10.69
C LYS A 49 -26.96 7.49 -10.40
N ARG A 50 -26.17 6.46 -10.02
CA ARG A 50 -26.72 5.14 -9.68
C ARG A 50 -27.33 5.05 -8.29
N HIS A 51 -26.99 5.96 -7.39
CA HIS A 51 -27.46 5.93 -6.01
C HIS A 51 -28.65 6.82 -5.74
N ASP A 52 -28.95 7.79 -6.61
CA ASP A 52 -30.10 8.70 -6.47
C ASP A 52 -31.48 8.01 -6.64
N ASN A 53 -31.51 6.72 -7.02
CA ASN A 53 -32.73 5.94 -7.19
C ASN A 53 -32.82 4.71 -6.25
N LEU A 54 -32.03 4.66 -5.17
CA LEU A 54 -32.19 3.60 -4.17
C LEU A 54 -33.46 3.84 -3.38
N GLU A 55 -34.47 2.98 -3.56
CA GLU A 55 -35.64 2.95 -2.65
C GLU A 55 -35.15 2.52 -1.27
N TYR A 56 -35.40 3.36 -0.27
CA TYR A 56 -35.10 3.02 1.12
C TYR A 56 -36.05 1.91 1.58
N ASN A 57 -35.52 0.72 1.77
CA ASN A 57 -36.21 -0.45 2.33
C ASN A 57 -35.55 -0.93 3.63
N GLY A 58 -34.73 -0.10 4.26
CA GLY A 58 -33.97 -0.43 5.45
C GLY A 58 -34.83 -0.43 6.70
N SER A 59 -34.48 -1.29 7.66
CA SER A 59 -35.13 -1.41 8.96
C SER A 59 -34.30 -0.81 10.10
N VAL A 60 -33.13 -0.21 9.78
CA VAL A 60 -32.22 0.33 10.80
C VAL A 60 -32.49 1.81 11.09
N VAL A 61 -32.80 2.60 10.06
CA VAL A 61 -33.10 4.03 10.20
C VAL A 61 -34.60 4.22 10.15
N ASP A 62 -35.29 3.82 11.22
CA ASP A 62 -36.73 4.01 11.43
C ASP A 62 -36.99 5.20 12.35
N GLU A 63 -38.29 5.50 12.60
CA GLU A 63 -38.73 6.63 13.45
C GLU A 63 -38.19 6.49 14.89
N ASP A 64 -38.22 5.29 15.45
CA ASP A 64 -37.73 5.00 16.81
C ASP A 64 -36.21 5.26 16.91
N THR A 65 -35.45 4.89 15.88
CA THR A 65 -34.00 5.13 15.80
C THR A 65 -33.71 6.63 15.72
N LEU A 66 -34.45 7.38 14.90
CA LEU A 66 -34.30 8.84 14.78
C LEU A 66 -34.64 9.56 16.08
N GLU A 67 -35.73 9.18 16.77
CA GLU A 67 -36.10 9.74 18.09
C GLU A 67 -35.02 9.46 19.13
N LYS A 68 -34.42 8.26 19.12
CA LYS A 68 -33.35 7.91 20.04
C LYS A 68 -32.08 8.72 19.76
N LEU A 69 -31.70 8.89 18.49
CA LEU A 69 -30.55 9.72 18.12
C LEU A 69 -30.71 11.15 18.56
N ALA A 70 -31.90 11.78 18.32
CA ALA A 70 -32.21 13.14 18.77
C ALA A 70 -32.16 13.27 20.30
N SER A 71 -32.61 12.23 21.03
CA SER A 71 -32.54 12.21 22.49
C SER A 71 -31.10 12.13 23.00
N LEU A 72 -30.24 11.33 22.34
CA LEU A 72 -28.82 11.24 22.69
C LEU A 72 -28.09 12.55 22.43
N GLU A 73 -28.31 13.17 21.27
CA GLU A 73 -27.76 14.50 20.93
C GLU A 73 -28.18 15.54 21.99
N THR A 74 -29.47 15.60 22.37
CA THR A 74 -29.95 16.50 23.41
C THR A 74 -29.26 16.28 24.77
N ILE A 75 -29.02 15.02 25.15
CA ILE A 75 -28.31 14.70 26.40
C ILE A 75 -26.86 15.14 26.34
N ILE A 76 -26.20 14.95 25.18
CA ILE A 76 -24.81 15.38 24.97
C ILE A 76 -24.73 16.89 25.10
N ASP A 77 -25.56 17.65 24.39
CA ASP A 77 -25.59 19.11 24.42
C ASP A 77 -25.81 19.67 25.85
N GLN A 78 -26.63 18.99 26.63
CA GLN A 78 -26.94 19.44 28.00
C GLN A 78 -25.94 19.01 29.05
N SER A 79 -25.18 17.94 28.80
CA SER A 79 -24.45 17.26 29.89
C SER A 79 -22.96 17.09 29.62
N TYR A 80 -22.54 17.18 28.37
CA TYR A 80 -21.14 17.01 28.02
C TYR A 80 -20.35 18.28 28.38
N TYR A 81 -19.18 18.12 28.95
CA TYR A 81 -18.42 19.23 29.53
C TYR A 81 -17.62 20.02 28.48
N PHE A 82 -17.22 19.39 27.38
CA PHE A 82 -16.40 20.00 26.34
C PHE A 82 -17.23 20.40 25.13
N ASP A 83 -16.67 21.28 24.30
CA ASP A 83 -17.30 21.64 23.02
C ASP A 83 -17.43 20.41 22.11
N THR A 84 -18.52 20.36 21.33
CA THR A 84 -18.82 19.33 20.34
C THR A 84 -18.75 19.91 18.93
N SER A 85 -18.51 19.05 17.96
CA SER A 85 -18.59 19.38 16.54
C SER A 85 -19.72 18.56 15.91
N ASP A 86 -20.70 19.22 15.33
CA ASP A 86 -21.82 18.58 14.63
C ASP A 86 -21.29 17.67 13.52
N GLU A 87 -20.30 18.15 12.76
CA GLU A 87 -19.66 17.41 11.68
C GLU A 87 -18.99 16.13 12.18
N ASN A 88 -18.23 16.20 13.29
CA ASN A 88 -17.60 15.02 13.87
C ASN A 88 -18.63 14.01 14.37
N MET A 89 -19.74 14.49 14.96
CA MET A 89 -20.82 13.63 15.43
C MET A 89 -21.54 12.95 14.26
N GLN A 90 -21.82 13.66 13.17
CA GLN A 90 -22.41 13.09 11.96
C GLN A 90 -21.51 12.07 11.31
N ASN A 91 -20.22 12.37 11.13
CA ASN A 91 -19.23 11.43 10.61
C ASN A 91 -19.14 10.18 11.49
N GLY A 92 -19.21 10.35 12.82
CA GLY A 92 -19.26 9.23 13.78
C GLY A 92 -20.49 8.34 13.60
N LEU A 93 -21.66 8.88 13.28
CA LEU A 93 -22.86 8.07 12.98
C LEU A 93 -22.69 7.25 11.69
N TYR A 94 -22.13 7.84 10.63
CA TYR A 94 -21.89 7.15 9.37
C TYR A 94 -20.82 6.05 9.53
N ALA A 95 -19.74 6.37 10.23
CA ALA A 95 -18.68 5.40 10.53
C ALA A 95 -19.23 4.22 11.36
N GLY A 96 -20.00 4.51 12.43
CA GLY A 96 -20.60 3.49 13.28
C GLY A 96 -21.55 2.54 12.55
N LEU A 97 -22.28 3.02 11.54
CA LEU A 97 -23.12 2.17 10.69
C LEU A 97 -22.27 1.15 9.89
N ILE A 98 -21.12 1.58 9.38
CA ILE A 98 -20.22 0.70 8.63
C ILE A 98 -19.46 -0.23 9.57
N GLU A 99 -19.00 0.24 10.72
CA GLU A 99 -18.33 -0.58 11.74
C GLU A 99 -19.22 -1.72 12.26
N ALA A 100 -20.54 -1.51 12.30
CA ALA A 100 -21.51 -2.53 12.70
C ALA A 100 -21.58 -3.75 11.76
N LEU A 101 -20.91 -3.70 10.59
CA LEU A 101 -20.79 -4.86 9.69
C LEU A 101 -19.80 -5.91 10.20
N ASP A 102 -19.00 -5.58 11.23
CA ASP A 102 -17.93 -6.46 11.77
C ASP A 102 -16.94 -6.93 10.67
N ASP A 103 -16.75 -6.08 9.66
CA ASP A 103 -15.82 -6.29 8.56
C ASP A 103 -14.62 -5.34 8.72
N PRO A 104 -13.40 -5.85 9.05
CA PRO A 104 -12.23 -5.01 9.28
C PRO A 104 -11.77 -4.25 8.02
N TYR A 105 -12.32 -4.58 6.86
CA TYR A 105 -12.00 -3.93 5.60
C TYR A 105 -13.02 -2.89 5.17
N ALA A 106 -14.21 -2.88 5.79
CA ALA A 106 -15.23 -1.88 5.55
C ALA A 106 -14.86 -0.56 6.25
N LYS A 107 -15.05 0.58 5.58
CA LYS A 107 -14.76 1.90 6.16
C LYS A 107 -15.63 2.97 5.50
N TYR A 108 -16.09 3.93 6.31
CA TYR A 108 -16.56 5.23 5.85
C TYR A 108 -15.36 6.18 5.72
N TYR A 109 -15.34 6.97 4.67
CA TYR A 109 -14.33 8.02 4.43
C TYR A 109 -15.01 9.37 4.37
N THR A 110 -14.53 10.35 5.15
CA THR A 110 -14.90 11.75 4.94
C THR A 110 -14.41 12.22 3.56
N PRO A 111 -14.89 13.38 3.07
CA PRO A 111 -14.39 13.94 1.80
C PRO A 111 -12.87 14.08 1.76
N GLU A 112 -12.25 14.53 2.86
CA GLU A 112 -10.80 14.69 2.97
C GLU A 112 -10.07 13.33 2.97
N GLU A 113 -10.56 12.36 3.72
CA GLU A 113 -9.99 11.01 3.75
C GLU A 113 -10.12 10.34 2.38
N PHE A 114 -11.24 10.56 1.68
CA PHE A 114 -11.44 9.99 0.34
C PHE A 114 -10.52 10.64 -0.69
N ALA A 115 -10.33 11.96 -0.64
CA ALA A 115 -9.37 12.65 -1.51
C ALA A 115 -7.94 12.12 -1.29
N LYS A 116 -7.53 11.95 -0.02
CA LYS A 116 -6.23 11.34 0.32
C LYS A 116 -6.11 9.91 -0.22
N LEU A 117 -7.16 9.10 -0.09
CA LEU A 117 -7.21 7.75 -0.62
C LEU A 117 -7.02 7.71 -2.15
N GLN A 118 -7.61 8.66 -2.87
CA GLN A 118 -7.45 8.81 -4.32
C GLN A 118 -6.02 9.22 -4.69
N GLU A 119 -5.43 10.18 -3.95
CA GLU A 119 -4.03 10.59 -4.13
C GLU A 119 -3.09 9.40 -3.93
N ASP A 120 -3.17 8.71 -2.80
CA ASP A 120 -2.33 7.55 -2.48
C ASP A 120 -2.43 6.42 -3.54
N SER A 121 -3.60 6.29 -4.17
CA SER A 121 -3.86 5.27 -5.20
C SER A 121 -3.35 5.67 -6.58
N SER A 122 -3.20 6.96 -6.84
CA SER A 122 -2.68 7.46 -8.12
C SER A 122 -1.21 7.09 -8.35
N GLY A 123 -0.47 6.84 -7.27
CA GLY A 123 0.99 6.67 -7.31
C GLY A 123 1.75 7.98 -7.47
N GLU A 124 1.05 9.10 -7.33
CA GLU A 124 1.59 10.44 -7.40
C GLU A 124 1.16 11.22 -6.16
N TYR A 125 2.01 12.06 -5.66
CA TYR A 125 1.70 12.93 -4.52
C TYR A 125 2.36 14.30 -4.70
N ALA A 126 1.78 15.33 -4.12
CA ALA A 126 2.40 16.64 -4.08
C ALA A 126 3.22 16.82 -2.80
N GLY A 127 4.53 17.04 -2.96
CA GLY A 127 5.44 17.11 -1.83
C GLY A 127 6.85 17.56 -2.23
N ILE A 128 7.78 17.28 -1.34
CA ILE A 128 9.18 17.73 -1.47
C ILE A 128 10.17 16.60 -1.80
N GLY A 129 9.76 15.31 -1.72
CA GLY A 129 10.63 14.18 -2.09
C GLY A 129 11.59 13.72 -0.99
N VAL A 130 11.14 13.69 0.26
CA VAL A 130 11.88 13.14 1.39
C VAL A 130 11.13 11.97 1.97
N VAL A 131 11.79 10.83 2.13
CA VAL A 131 11.30 9.73 2.97
C VAL A 131 11.76 10.00 4.40
N VAL A 132 10.84 10.00 5.34
CA VAL A 132 11.13 10.32 6.74
C VAL A 132 10.77 9.17 7.66
N ARG A 133 11.49 9.08 8.80
CA ARG A 133 11.11 8.30 9.98
C ARG A 133 11.06 9.21 11.19
N GLN A 134 10.38 8.80 12.23
CA GLN A 134 10.35 9.57 13.48
C GLN A 134 11.52 9.20 14.37
N ASP A 135 12.09 10.21 15.02
CA ASP A 135 13.02 10.03 16.13
C ASP A 135 12.22 9.89 17.43
N GLU A 136 12.39 8.75 18.11
CA GLU A 136 11.60 8.42 19.31
C GLU A 136 11.94 9.31 20.52
N ASP A 137 13.13 9.92 20.53
CA ASP A 137 13.59 10.72 21.67
C ASP A 137 13.15 12.18 21.56
N THR A 138 13.03 12.71 20.34
CA THR A 138 12.76 14.15 20.10
C THR A 138 11.44 14.41 19.39
N GLY A 139 10.80 13.39 18.82
CA GLY A 139 9.63 13.53 17.95
C GLY A 139 9.94 14.08 16.55
N TYR A 140 11.18 14.47 16.27
CA TYR A 140 11.57 15.05 14.98
C TYR A 140 11.48 14.04 13.85
N ALA A 141 11.22 14.53 12.63
CA ALA A 141 11.27 13.70 11.45
C ALA A 141 12.70 13.66 10.89
N ILE A 142 13.28 12.46 10.80
CA ILE A 142 14.63 12.22 10.26
C ILE A 142 14.50 11.88 8.78
N ALA A 143 15.22 12.58 7.91
CA ALA A 143 15.33 12.24 6.50
C ALA A 143 16.10 10.91 6.34
N VAL A 144 15.43 9.89 5.78
CA VAL A 144 16.03 8.57 5.52
C VAL A 144 16.61 8.52 4.11
N SER A 145 15.85 8.97 3.13
CA SER A 145 16.29 9.05 1.74
C SER A 145 15.66 10.23 1.04
N ILE A 146 16.34 10.70 -0.01
CA ILE A 146 15.92 11.84 -0.82
C ILE A 146 15.65 11.33 -2.24
N THR A 147 14.48 11.67 -2.77
CA THR A 147 14.13 11.35 -4.16
C THR A 147 14.97 12.20 -5.11
N GLU A 148 15.56 11.57 -6.11
CA GLU A 148 16.30 12.29 -7.17
C GLU A 148 15.36 13.26 -7.90
N ASP A 149 15.89 14.35 -8.40
CA ASP A 149 15.15 15.41 -9.12
C ASP A 149 13.95 15.99 -8.36
N SER A 150 13.98 15.91 -7.01
CA SER A 150 12.94 16.46 -6.13
C SER A 150 13.31 17.82 -5.56
N PRO A 151 12.34 18.61 -5.05
CA PRO A 151 12.63 19.86 -4.35
C PRO A 151 13.64 19.70 -3.21
N ALA A 152 13.57 18.58 -2.47
CA ALA A 152 14.50 18.30 -1.39
C ALA A 152 15.94 18.04 -1.88
N SER A 153 16.08 17.35 -3.02
CA SER A 153 17.38 17.14 -3.67
C SER A 153 17.99 18.46 -4.11
N GLU A 154 17.20 19.35 -4.72
CA GLU A 154 17.63 20.67 -5.17
C GLU A 154 18.00 21.60 -4.02
N ALA A 155 17.37 21.44 -2.86
CA ALA A 155 17.65 22.21 -1.65
C ALA A 155 18.79 21.62 -0.78
N ASP A 156 19.50 20.59 -1.28
CA ASP A 156 20.62 19.93 -0.59
C ASP A 156 20.21 19.31 0.77
N ILE A 157 18.95 18.84 0.92
CA ILE A 157 18.57 18.03 2.07
C ILE A 157 19.28 16.68 1.96
N LYS A 158 19.77 16.15 3.07
CA LYS A 158 20.59 14.92 3.11
C LYS A 158 19.98 13.88 4.04
N PRO A 159 20.28 12.59 3.81
CA PRO A 159 20.00 11.59 4.81
C PRO A 159 20.60 11.99 6.17
N ASP A 160 19.90 11.63 7.24
CA ASP A 160 20.16 11.97 8.64
C ASP A 160 19.92 13.44 9.03
N ASP A 161 19.44 14.31 8.13
CA ASP A 161 18.94 15.63 8.51
C ASP A 161 17.68 15.47 9.37
N LEU A 162 17.60 16.19 10.51
CA LEU A 162 16.43 16.23 11.37
C LEU A 162 15.58 17.46 11.04
N ILE A 163 14.34 17.25 10.67
CA ILE A 163 13.35 18.31 10.47
C ILE A 163 12.81 18.69 11.84
N CYS A 164 13.12 19.91 12.29
CA CYS A 164 12.79 20.39 13.63
C CYS A 164 11.59 21.35 13.62
N LYS A 165 11.34 22.00 12.45
CA LYS A 165 10.23 22.95 12.30
C LYS A 165 9.70 22.92 10.87
N ILE A 166 8.38 23.08 10.72
CA ILE A 166 7.67 23.11 9.45
C ILE A 166 6.85 24.41 9.40
N ASP A 167 7.20 25.34 8.53
CA ASP A 167 6.66 26.70 8.50
C ASP A 167 6.77 27.36 9.90
N ASP A 168 5.67 27.80 10.48
CA ASP A 168 5.63 28.34 11.84
C ASP A 168 5.43 27.29 12.93
N TYR A 169 5.31 26.00 12.56
CA TYR A 169 5.04 24.90 13.50
C TYR A 169 6.34 24.27 14.01
N GLU A 170 6.58 24.40 15.33
CA GLU A 170 7.66 23.71 16.02
C GLU A 170 7.20 22.28 16.37
N ILE A 171 7.95 21.27 15.90
CA ILE A 171 7.63 19.85 16.14
C ILE A 171 7.75 19.55 17.62
N GLN A 172 6.74 18.86 18.17
CA GLN A 172 6.68 18.43 19.55
C GLN A 172 6.98 16.94 19.67
N GLU A 173 7.51 16.51 20.83
CA GLU A 173 7.76 15.09 21.13
C GLU A 173 6.48 14.22 21.04
N SER A 174 5.31 14.82 21.25
CA SER A 174 4.01 14.15 21.21
C SER A 174 3.39 14.04 19.81
N ASP A 175 4.00 14.69 18.79
CA ASP A 175 3.48 14.63 17.41
C ASP A 175 3.71 13.24 16.82
N ASP A 176 2.78 12.76 16.03
CA ASP A 176 3.00 11.55 15.23
C ASP A 176 3.54 11.89 13.84
N LEU A 177 4.18 10.92 13.21
CA LEU A 177 4.82 11.10 11.90
C LEU A 177 3.82 11.45 10.81
N ASP A 178 2.64 10.85 10.82
CA ASP A 178 1.60 11.09 9.81
C ASP A 178 1.14 12.55 9.86
N TYR A 179 0.97 13.11 11.05
CA TYR A 179 0.65 14.53 11.22
C TYR A 179 1.76 15.43 10.66
N LEU A 180 3.03 15.12 10.94
CA LEU A 180 4.16 15.89 10.37
C LEU A 180 4.21 15.79 8.85
N VAL A 181 3.97 14.60 8.30
CA VAL A 181 3.90 14.39 6.85
C VAL A 181 2.78 15.20 6.21
N THR A 182 1.60 15.32 6.85
CA THR A 182 0.51 16.16 6.33
C THR A 182 0.89 17.64 6.25
N LYS A 183 1.75 18.14 7.14
CA LYS A 183 2.24 19.52 7.11
C LYS A 183 3.33 19.73 6.04
N ILE A 184 4.17 18.73 5.80
CA ILE A 184 5.20 18.78 4.77
C ILE A 184 4.57 18.67 3.37
N ARG A 185 3.58 17.79 3.17
CA ARG A 185 2.78 17.69 1.94
C ARG A 185 1.88 18.92 1.80
N GLY A 186 1.26 19.09 0.64
CA GLY A 186 0.29 20.15 0.36
C GLY A 186 0.09 20.29 -1.14
N GLU A 187 -0.65 21.30 -1.57
CA GLU A 187 -0.96 21.55 -2.99
C GLU A 187 0.30 21.79 -3.81
N GLU A 188 0.33 21.27 -5.04
CA GLU A 188 1.41 21.51 -5.99
C GLU A 188 1.59 23.01 -6.24
N GLY A 189 2.85 23.43 -6.30
CA GLY A 189 3.22 24.84 -6.52
C GLY A 189 3.18 25.72 -5.27
N THR A 190 2.79 25.18 -4.10
CA THR A 190 2.87 25.90 -2.82
C THR A 190 4.22 25.70 -2.15
N ASP A 191 4.64 26.66 -1.34
CA ASP A 191 5.90 26.59 -0.62
C ASP A 191 5.73 25.97 0.78
N VAL A 192 6.77 25.31 1.26
CA VAL A 192 6.97 24.90 2.65
C VAL A 192 8.35 25.28 3.10
N THR A 193 8.47 25.86 4.29
CA THR A 193 9.76 26.21 4.90
C THR A 193 10.09 25.23 6.00
N LEU A 194 11.26 24.59 5.90
CA LEU A 194 11.75 23.65 6.90
C LEU A 194 12.97 24.25 7.62
N GLU A 195 12.99 24.10 8.94
CA GLU A 195 14.23 24.21 9.69
C GLU A 195 14.75 22.80 9.97
N ILE A 196 15.93 22.49 9.44
CA ILE A 196 16.59 21.19 9.59
C ILE A 196 17.85 21.34 10.43
N TYR A 197 18.10 20.37 11.33
CA TYR A 197 19.39 20.23 12.00
C TYR A 197 20.22 19.16 11.29
N ARG A 198 21.42 19.51 10.85
CA ARG A 198 22.37 18.58 10.21
C ARG A 198 23.41 18.12 11.22
N PRO A 199 23.35 16.86 11.70
CA PRO A 199 24.28 16.35 12.70
C PRO A 199 25.75 16.38 12.25
N SER A 200 26.02 16.10 10.99
CA SER A 200 27.39 16.12 10.41
C SER A 200 28.05 17.48 10.48
N GLU A 201 27.28 18.56 10.40
CA GLU A 201 27.76 19.94 10.44
C GLU A 201 27.54 20.60 11.81
N ARG A 202 26.66 20.00 12.65
CA ARG A 202 26.18 20.56 13.94
C ARG A 202 25.57 21.95 13.78
N LYS A 203 24.74 22.12 12.72
CA LYS A 203 24.12 23.40 12.36
C LYS A 203 22.67 23.23 11.96
N TYR A 204 21.92 24.31 12.17
CA TYR A 204 20.58 24.48 11.61
C TYR A 204 20.67 25.14 10.25
N HIS A 205 19.81 24.69 9.34
CA HIS A 205 19.62 25.27 8.01
C HIS A 205 18.12 25.51 7.83
N THR A 206 17.78 26.67 7.28
CA THR A 206 16.42 26.99 6.87
C THR A 206 16.34 26.88 5.37
N VAL A 207 15.44 26.05 4.86
CA VAL A 207 15.23 25.83 3.43
C VAL A 207 13.75 26.02 3.10
N THR A 208 13.47 26.77 2.03
CA THR A 208 12.12 26.90 1.49
C THR A 208 12.04 26.09 0.20
N LEU A 209 11.04 25.20 0.11
CA LEU A 209 10.88 24.26 -1.00
C LEU A 209 9.49 24.47 -1.62
N THR A 210 9.42 24.55 -2.93
CA THR A 210 8.15 24.55 -3.65
C THR A 210 7.71 23.10 -3.87
N ARG A 211 6.52 22.74 -3.38
CA ARG A 211 5.96 21.39 -3.55
C ARG A 211 5.73 21.10 -5.03
N ARG A 212 6.12 19.92 -5.45
CA ARG A 212 5.91 19.42 -6.81
C ARG A 212 5.19 18.09 -6.80
N LYS A 213 4.53 17.79 -7.90
CA LYS A 213 4.02 16.47 -8.16
C LYS A 213 5.21 15.52 -8.33
N LEU A 214 5.25 14.47 -7.52
CA LEU A 214 6.29 13.46 -7.47
C LEU A 214 5.66 12.09 -7.67
N GLU A 215 6.37 11.21 -8.36
CA GLU A 215 5.96 9.82 -8.49
C GLU A 215 6.38 9.02 -7.25
N ASN A 216 5.46 8.24 -6.72
CA ASN A 216 5.80 7.28 -5.69
C ASN A 216 6.50 6.09 -6.34
N SER A 217 7.77 5.91 -6.02
CA SER A 217 8.57 4.82 -6.58
C SER A 217 8.19 3.49 -5.94
N THR A 218 7.16 2.84 -6.50
CA THR A 218 6.72 1.50 -6.06
C THR A 218 7.54 0.37 -6.67
N VAL A 219 8.47 0.68 -7.58
CA VAL A 219 9.32 -0.29 -8.28
C VAL A 219 10.78 0.10 -8.12
N SER A 220 11.59 -0.83 -7.66
CA SER A 220 13.06 -0.74 -7.68
C SER A 220 13.65 -1.95 -8.39
N TYR A 221 14.75 -1.78 -9.10
CA TYR A 221 15.33 -2.86 -9.89
C TYR A 221 16.84 -2.73 -10.08
N HIS A 222 17.48 -3.84 -10.33
CA HIS A 222 18.90 -3.92 -10.70
C HIS A 222 19.25 -5.30 -11.29
N MET A 223 20.43 -5.43 -11.86
CA MET A 223 20.96 -6.72 -12.27
C MET A 223 21.53 -7.44 -11.03
N ALA A 224 20.80 -8.45 -10.52
CA ALA A 224 21.14 -9.19 -9.32
C ALA A 224 22.34 -10.14 -9.50
N ASP A 225 22.53 -10.65 -10.72
CA ASP A 225 23.70 -11.46 -11.11
C ASP A 225 24.15 -11.00 -12.49
N THR A 226 25.28 -10.31 -12.54
CA THR A 226 25.82 -9.75 -13.78
C THR A 226 26.41 -10.81 -14.72
N ASP A 227 26.88 -11.94 -14.19
CA ASP A 227 27.46 -13.02 -14.96
C ASP A 227 26.37 -13.86 -15.64
N LYS A 228 25.32 -14.20 -14.89
CA LYS A 228 24.17 -14.97 -15.36
C LYS A 228 23.05 -14.09 -15.92
N LYS A 229 23.22 -12.76 -15.85
CA LYS A 229 22.20 -11.81 -16.35
C LYS A 229 20.84 -12.00 -15.73
N ILE A 230 20.78 -12.18 -14.40
CA ILE A 230 19.53 -12.29 -13.64
C ILE A 230 19.11 -10.89 -13.21
N GLY A 231 17.95 -10.43 -13.71
CA GLY A 231 17.32 -9.20 -13.27
C GLY A 231 16.53 -9.40 -11.96
N TYR A 232 16.52 -8.38 -11.15
CA TYR A 232 15.69 -8.28 -9.94
C TYR A 232 14.79 -7.06 -10.02
N VAL A 233 13.52 -7.25 -9.74
CA VAL A 233 12.51 -6.17 -9.66
C VAL A 233 11.69 -6.36 -8.39
N ARG A 234 11.75 -5.39 -7.50
CA ARG A 234 10.88 -5.32 -6.33
C ARG A 234 9.69 -4.44 -6.60
N VAL A 235 8.52 -4.90 -6.22
CA VAL A 235 7.27 -4.15 -6.27
C VAL A 235 6.72 -4.05 -4.84
N THR A 236 6.64 -2.84 -4.30
CA THR A 236 6.20 -2.60 -2.92
C THR A 236 4.70 -2.39 -2.79
N GLN A 237 4.03 -1.97 -3.87
CA GLN A 237 2.59 -1.74 -3.90
C GLN A 237 2.08 -1.68 -5.36
N PHE A 238 0.80 -1.97 -5.58
CA PHE A 238 0.15 -1.84 -6.90
C PHE A 238 -0.70 -0.56 -6.93
N VAL A 239 -0.11 0.57 -7.30
CA VAL A 239 -0.78 1.84 -7.57
C VAL A 239 -0.89 2.09 -9.08
N ALA A 240 -1.56 3.17 -9.50
CA ALA A 240 -1.91 3.36 -10.91
C ALA A 240 -0.71 3.32 -11.87
N ASN A 241 0.44 3.89 -11.49
CA ASN A 241 1.66 3.94 -12.33
C ASN A 241 2.60 2.73 -12.17
N THR A 242 2.34 1.81 -11.24
CA THR A 242 3.24 0.67 -10.96
C THR A 242 3.43 -0.24 -12.18
N GLY A 243 2.38 -0.46 -12.98
CA GLY A 243 2.47 -1.27 -14.20
C GLY A 243 3.47 -0.70 -15.21
N ASP A 244 3.41 0.60 -15.45
CA ASP A 244 4.33 1.30 -16.37
C ASP A 244 5.76 1.29 -15.82
N LEU A 245 5.95 1.55 -14.51
CA LEU A 245 7.25 1.49 -13.85
C LEU A 245 7.87 0.08 -13.93
N PHE A 246 7.05 -0.96 -13.72
CA PHE A 246 7.48 -2.35 -13.82
C PHE A 246 7.91 -2.69 -15.26
N ARG A 247 7.11 -2.35 -16.26
CA ARG A 247 7.43 -2.57 -17.68
C ARG A 247 8.73 -1.87 -18.04
N LYS A 248 8.90 -0.60 -17.66
CA LYS A 248 10.13 0.17 -17.87
C LYS A 248 11.33 -0.51 -17.22
N ALA A 249 11.22 -0.98 -15.99
CA ALA A 249 12.28 -1.70 -15.28
C ALA A 249 12.69 -2.98 -16.02
N VAL A 250 11.71 -3.79 -16.46
CA VAL A 250 11.96 -5.02 -17.19
C VAL A 250 12.61 -4.74 -18.55
N GLU A 251 12.14 -3.74 -19.30
CA GLU A 251 12.72 -3.38 -20.60
C GLU A 251 14.17 -2.85 -20.45
N ASP A 252 14.46 -2.07 -19.41
CA ASP A 252 15.83 -1.62 -19.12
C ASP A 252 16.74 -2.82 -18.80
N LEU A 253 16.31 -3.74 -17.94
CA LEU A 253 17.06 -4.98 -17.66
C LEU A 253 17.25 -5.85 -18.92
N LYS A 254 16.25 -5.94 -19.79
CA LYS A 254 16.37 -6.62 -21.10
C LYS A 254 17.42 -5.95 -21.98
N SER A 255 17.48 -4.63 -21.99
CA SER A 255 18.51 -3.87 -22.73
C SER A 255 19.93 -4.15 -22.23
N GLN A 256 20.07 -4.50 -20.94
CA GLN A 256 21.32 -4.93 -20.31
C GLN A 256 21.61 -6.43 -20.55
N GLY A 257 20.73 -7.15 -21.24
CA GLY A 257 20.88 -8.56 -21.61
C GLY A 257 20.32 -9.54 -20.60
N MET A 258 19.30 -9.15 -19.82
CA MET A 258 18.63 -10.03 -18.85
C MET A 258 18.15 -11.34 -19.50
N THR A 259 18.39 -12.46 -18.82
CA THR A 259 18.02 -13.83 -19.27
C THR A 259 17.09 -14.55 -18.31
N ALA A 260 16.89 -14.01 -17.10
CA ALA A 260 15.95 -14.51 -16.10
C ALA A 260 15.53 -13.37 -15.18
N LEU A 261 14.35 -13.44 -14.58
CA LEU A 261 13.77 -12.39 -13.76
C LEU A 261 13.38 -12.90 -12.37
N MET A 262 13.78 -12.18 -11.33
CA MET A 262 13.29 -12.32 -9.97
C MET A 262 12.37 -11.17 -9.64
N ILE A 263 11.11 -11.46 -9.28
CA ILE A 263 10.13 -10.47 -8.84
C ILE A 263 10.00 -10.62 -7.32
N ASP A 264 10.16 -9.52 -6.58
CA ASP A 264 10.02 -9.52 -5.12
C ASP A 264 8.73 -8.79 -4.71
N LEU A 265 7.79 -9.58 -4.18
CA LEU A 265 6.50 -9.13 -3.66
C LEU A 265 6.44 -9.24 -2.12
N ARG A 266 7.56 -9.48 -1.46
CA ARG A 266 7.59 -9.56 0.01
C ARG A 266 7.17 -8.23 0.62
N SER A 267 6.30 -8.31 1.63
CA SER A 267 5.70 -7.17 2.33
C SER A 267 4.93 -6.20 1.42
N ASN A 268 4.44 -6.69 0.28
CA ASN A 268 3.56 -5.95 -0.61
C ASN A 268 2.09 -6.26 -0.26
N PRO A 269 1.33 -5.32 0.34
CA PRO A 269 -0.04 -5.54 0.79
C PRO A 269 -1.06 -5.65 -0.36
N GLY A 270 -0.60 -5.48 -1.61
CA GLY A 270 -1.45 -5.48 -2.79
C GLY A 270 -1.66 -4.07 -3.35
N GLY A 271 -2.88 -3.79 -3.78
CA GLY A 271 -3.28 -2.52 -4.39
C GLY A 271 -4.32 -2.69 -5.50
N MET A 272 -4.18 -1.93 -6.57
CA MET A 272 -5.16 -1.87 -7.65
C MET A 272 -5.21 -3.17 -8.47
N LEU A 273 -6.42 -3.70 -8.65
CA LEU A 273 -6.64 -4.89 -9.46
C LEU A 273 -6.28 -4.66 -10.94
N SER A 274 -6.61 -3.49 -11.49
CA SER A 274 -6.26 -3.15 -12.88
C SER A 274 -4.75 -3.23 -13.11
N THR A 275 -3.96 -2.69 -12.18
CA THR A 275 -2.50 -2.65 -12.28
C THR A 275 -1.90 -4.06 -12.25
N VAL A 276 -2.34 -4.92 -11.32
CA VAL A 276 -1.82 -6.29 -11.28
C VAL A 276 -2.25 -7.11 -12.49
N VAL A 277 -3.45 -6.86 -13.02
CA VAL A 277 -3.93 -7.51 -14.27
C VAL A 277 -3.05 -7.09 -15.44
N ASP A 278 -2.77 -5.80 -15.62
CA ASP A 278 -1.88 -5.30 -16.68
C ASP A 278 -0.46 -5.89 -16.58
N MET A 279 0.06 -6.03 -15.36
CA MET A 279 1.37 -6.67 -15.14
C MET A 279 1.33 -8.17 -15.43
N CYS A 280 0.26 -8.86 -15.04
CA CYS A 280 0.07 -10.27 -15.33
C CYS A 280 -0.11 -10.52 -16.85
N ASP A 281 -0.80 -9.64 -17.57
CA ASP A 281 -0.94 -9.74 -19.04
C ASP A 281 0.43 -9.72 -19.73
N TYR A 282 1.36 -8.89 -19.27
CA TYR A 282 2.72 -8.84 -19.78
C TYR A 282 3.55 -10.12 -19.46
N LEU A 283 3.24 -10.84 -18.38
CA LEU A 283 4.01 -11.97 -17.88
C LEU A 283 3.46 -13.34 -18.30
N LEU A 284 2.16 -13.44 -18.62
CA LEU A 284 1.44 -14.69 -18.78
C LEU A 284 1.12 -15.00 -20.26
N PRO A 285 1.00 -16.27 -20.64
CA PRO A 285 0.35 -16.64 -21.88
C PRO A 285 -1.15 -16.25 -21.86
N ALA A 286 -1.80 -16.25 -23.01
CA ALA A 286 -3.23 -15.98 -23.11
C ALA A 286 -4.05 -16.90 -22.19
N GLY A 287 -4.97 -16.31 -21.44
CA GLY A 287 -5.87 -17.04 -20.56
C GLY A 287 -6.30 -16.23 -19.34
N LYS A 288 -7.04 -16.88 -18.44
CA LYS A 288 -7.61 -16.25 -17.27
C LYS A 288 -6.53 -15.88 -16.25
N ILE A 289 -6.56 -14.64 -15.74
CA ILE A 289 -5.70 -14.17 -14.64
C ILE A 289 -6.41 -14.35 -13.29
N VAL A 290 -7.63 -13.84 -13.21
CA VAL A 290 -8.45 -13.83 -11.98
C VAL A 290 -9.91 -13.64 -12.35
N TYR A 291 -10.84 -14.15 -11.54
CA TYR A 291 -12.25 -13.80 -11.67
C TYR A 291 -12.88 -13.54 -10.32
N GLN A 292 -14.01 -12.83 -10.31
CA GLN A 292 -14.73 -12.40 -9.13
C GLN A 292 -16.11 -12.99 -9.07
N GLU A 293 -16.54 -13.41 -7.86
CA GLU A 293 -17.90 -13.87 -7.61
C GLU A 293 -18.57 -13.04 -6.50
N ASP A 294 -19.86 -12.81 -6.68
CA ASP A 294 -20.71 -12.21 -5.64
C ASP A 294 -21.02 -13.22 -4.51
N LYS A 295 -21.74 -12.76 -3.49
CA LYS A 295 -22.16 -13.60 -2.36
C LYS A 295 -23.05 -14.80 -2.73
N ASN A 296 -23.62 -14.83 -3.93
CA ASN A 296 -24.48 -15.89 -4.43
C ASN A 296 -23.72 -16.87 -5.34
N GLY A 297 -22.43 -16.64 -5.59
CA GLY A 297 -21.61 -17.43 -6.51
C GLY A 297 -21.78 -17.06 -7.99
N ASN A 298 -22.36 -15.90 -8.30
CA ASN A 298 -22.41 -15.44 -9.68
C ASN A 298 -21.09 -14.77 -10.04
N VAL A 299 -20.53 -15.12 -11.19
CA VAL A 299 -19.34 -14.46 -11.73
C VAL A 299 -19.69 -13.03 -12.12
N LEU A 300 -19.04 -12.06 -11.49
CA LEU A 300 -19.21 -10.63 -11.76
C LEU A 300 -18.30 -10.15 -12.88
N SER A 301 -17.05 -10.62 -12.88
CA SER A 301 -16.03 -10.23 -13.86
C SER A 301 -14.96 -11.30 -13.97
N THR A 302 -14.35 -11.39 -15.16
CA THR A 302 -13.19 -12.23 -15.44
C THR A 302 -12.14 -11.35 -16.13
N TYR A 303 -10.91 -11.45 -15.68
CA TYR A 303 -9.76 -10.74 -16.25
C TYR A 303 -8.85 -11.76 -16.91
N GLU A 304 -8.43 -11.47 -18.12
CA GLU A 304 -7.71 -12.43 -18.98
C GLU A 304 -6.44 -11.77 -19.55
N SER A 305 -5.40 -12.56 -19.74
CA SER A 305 -4.22 -12.19 -20.51
C SER A 305 -4.46 -12.40 -21.99
N THR A 306 -3.99 -11.47 -22.80
CA THR A 306 -4.14 -11.48 -24.26
C THR A 306 -3.00 -12.22 -24.97
N ASN A 307 -1.85 -12.38 -24.32
CA ASN A 307 -0.61 -12.93 -24.89
C ASN A 307 0.03 -12.06 -26.00
N GLU A 308 -0.25 -10.75 -26.03
CA GLU A 308 0.32 -9.90 -27.08
C GLU A 308 1.80 -9.58 -26.86
N GLU A 309 2.25 -9.53 -25.60
CA GLU A 309 3.60 -9.10 -25.20
C GLU A 309 4.24 -9.99 -24.13
N GLN A 310 3.89 -11.28 -24.08
CA GLN A 310 4.38 -12.17 -23.02
C GLN A 310 5.91 -12.14 -22.85
N LEU A 311 6.36 -11.99 -21.62
CA LEU A 311 7.76 -12.15 -21.22
C LEU A 311 8.09 -13.64 -21.05
N ASP A 312 8.73 -14.24 -22.05
CA ASP A 312 9.11 -15.66 -22.02
C ASP A 312 10.56 -15.83 -21.47
N LEU A 313 10.72 -15.69 -20.16
CA LEU A 313 11.98 -15.91 -19.44
C LEU A 313 11.72 -16.74 -18.18
N PRO A 314 12.72 -17.52 -17.69
CA PRO A 314 12.64 -18.13 -16.37
C PRO A 314 12.39 -17.09 -15.28
N MET A 315 11.38 -17.32 -14.43
CA MET A 315 11.01 -16.39 -13.38
C MET A 315 10.98 -17.06 -11.99
N VAL A 316 11.33 -16.27 -10.98
CA VAL A 316 11.09 -16.55 -9.56
C VAL A 316 10.29 -15.40 -8.98
N VAL A 317 9.32 -15.72 -8.11
CA VAL A 317 8.62 -14.72 -7.31
C VAL A 317 8.91 -14.97 -5.83
N LEU A 318 9.41 -13.94 -5.14
CA LEU A 318 9.62 -13.96 -3.69
C LEU A 318 8.36 -13.45 -2.98
N VAL A 319 7.87 -14.20 -2.00
CA VAL A 319 6.69 -13.85 -1.21
C VAL A 319 6.89 -14.14 0.27
N ASN A 320 6.12 -13.45 1.14
CA ASN A 320 6.07 -13.71 2.57
C ASN A 320 4.64 -13.55 3.12
N GLY A 321 4.46 -13.74 4.43
CA GLY A 321 3.16 -13.63 5.09
C GLY A 321 2.47 -12.26 5.00
N GLU A 322 3.17 -11.22 4.52
CA GLU A 322 2.64 -9.88 4.29
C GLU A 322 2.32 -9.61 2.80
N SER A 323 2.64 -10.54 1.91
CA SER A 323 2.24 -10.49 0.49
C SER A 323 0.73 -10.77 0.41
N ALA A 324 -0.08 -9.76 0.04
CA ALA A 324 -1.55 -9.85 0.14
C ALA A 324 -2.29 -9.35 -1.11
N SER A 325 -3.55 -9.79 -1.29
CA SER A 325 -4.48 -9.25 -2.28
C SER A 325 -3.93 -9.31 -3.71
N ALA A 326 -3.65 -8.17 -4.38
CA ALA A 326 -3.08 -8.11 -5.74
C ALA A 326 -1.76 -8.90 -5.86
N SER A 327 -0.91 -8.91 -4.81
CA SER A 327 0.29 -9.74 -4.77
C SER A 327 -0.05 -11.23 -4.87
N GLU A 328 -1.15 -11.65 -4.23
CA GLU A 328 -1.60 -13.04 -4.26
C GLU A 328 -2.22 -13.42 -5.61
N ILE A 329 -2.88 -12.46 -6.28
CA ILE A 329 -3.39 -12.64 -7.65
C ILE A 329 -2.23 -12.92 -8.59
N MET A 330 -1.18 -12.08 -8.58
CA MET A 330 0.02 -12.29 -9.42
C MET A 330 0.70 -13.61 -9.08
N THR A 331 0.95 -13.87 -7.80
CA THR A 331 1.61 -15.08 -7.32
C THR A 331 0.86 -16.34 -7.76
N ALA A 332 -0.46 -16.38 -7.54
CA ALA A 332 -1.29 -17.53 -7.91
C ALA A 332 -1.33 -17.73 -9.43
N ALA A 333 -1.51 -16.65 -10.19
CA ALA A 333 -1.55 -16.73 -11.65
C ALA A 333 -0.23 -17.24 -12.22
N LEU A 334 0.91 -16.65 -11.85
CA LEU A 334 2.23 -17.08 -12.32
C LEU A 334 2.55 -18.52 -11.92
N LYS A 335 2.16 -18.93 -10.72
CA LYS A 335 2.30 -20.31 -10.23
C LYS A 335 1.45 -21.30 -11.02
N GLU A 336 0.15 -21.03 -11.18
CA GLU A 336 -0.80 -21.95 -11.81
C GLU A 336 -0.54 -22.12 -13.31
N TYR A 337 0.04 -21.13 -13.97
CA TYR A 337 0.54 -21.25 -15.35
C TYR A 337 1.92 -21.91 -15.45
N GLY A 338 2.60 -22.09 -14.31
CA GLY A 338 3.94 -22.70 -14.29
C GLY A 338 5.03 -21.83 -14.93
N VAL A 339 4.80 -20.51 -15.03
CA VAL A 339 5.76 -19.56 -15.62
C VAL A 339 6.78 -19.04 -14.61
N ALA A 340 6.48 -19.15 -13.32
CA ALA A 340 7.40 -18.77 -12.25
C ALA A 340 7.45 -19.82 -11.15
N THR A 341 8.61 -19.94 -10.47
CA THR A 341 8.77 -20.67 -9.22
C THR A 341 8.57 -19.73 -8.05
N ILE A 342 7.67 -20.06 -7.13
CA ILE A 342 7.37 -19.24 -5.96
C ILE A 342 8.28 -19.67 -4.80
N VAL A 343 9.00 -18.70 -4.22
CA VAL A 343 9.96 -18.94 -3.12
C VAL A 343 9.63 -18.04 -1.93
N GLY A 344 9.70 -18.57 -0.73
CA GLY A 344 9.50 -17.82 0.51
C GLY A 344 8.49 -18.47 1.45
N GLU A 345 7.55 -17.72 1.96
CA GLU A 345 6.54 -18.15 2.93
C GLU A 345 5.13 -18.13 2.33
N ASN A 346 4.17 -18.77 3.01
CA ASN A 346 2.77 -18.69 2.61
C ASN A 346 2.28 -17.24 2.66
N THR A 347 1.54 -16.80 1.64
CA THR A 347 1.03 -15.44 1.58
C THR A 347 -0.11 -15.19 2.59
N TYR A 348 -0.55 -13.95 2.73
CA TYR A 348 -1.49 -13.50 3.76
C TYR A 348 -2.87 -14.19 3.74
N GLY A 349 -3.44 -14.41 2.56
CA GLY A 349 -4.78 -15.00 2.41
C GLY A 349 -5.90 -13.96 2.32
N LYS A 350 -5.71 -12.85 1.62
CA LYS A 350 -6.76 -11.85 1.36
C LYS A 350 -7.43 -12.10 0.00
N GLY A 351 -8.37 -13.05 -0.06
CA GLY A 351 -9.11 -13.43 -1.28
C GLY A 351 -10.46 -12.69 -1.44
N ILE A 352 -10.57 -11.44 -0.95
CA ILE A 352 -11.80 -10.64 -0.99
C ILE A 352 -11.55 -9.30 -1.69
N VAL A 353 -12.60 -8.80 -2.34
CA VAL A 353 -12.58 -7.54 -3.11
C VAL A 353 -13.33 -6.48 -2.33
N GLN A 354 -12.67 -5.33 -2.16
CA GLN A 354 -13.33 -4.15 -1.64
C GLN A 354 -13.67 -3.21 -2.81
N SER A 355 -14.92 -2.71 -2.81
CA SER A 355 -15.33 -1.62 -3.69
C SER A 355 -15.41 -0.33 -2.89
N VAL A 356 -14.83 0.73 -3.43
CA VAL A 356 -15.00 2.09 -2.92
C VAL A 356 -16.12 2.74 -3.71
N ILE A 357 -17.15 3.18 -3.00
CA ILE A 357 -18.37 3.74 -3.57
C ILE A 357 -18.41 5.21 -3.16
N PRO A 358 -18.15 6.15 -4.08
CA PRO A 358 -18.27 7.58 -3.80
C PRO A 358 -19.73 7.97 -3.51
N LEU A 359 -19.91 8.93 -2.60
CA LEU A 359 -21.20 9.52 -2.27
C LEU A 359 -21.30 10.95 -2.84
N SER A 360 -22.51 11.48 -2.91
CA SER A 360 -22.79 12.76 -3.58
C SER A 360 -22.22 13.98 -2.84
N ASP A 361 -21.90 13.84 -1.57
CA ASP A 361 -21.31 14.87 -0.70
C ASP A 361 -19.77 14.89 -0.74
N GLY A 362 -19.15 14.02 -1.54
CA GLY A 362 -17.70 13.90 -1.64
C GLY A 362 -17.09 12.86 -0.70
N SER A 363 -17.88 12.31 0.23
CA SER A 363 -17.47 11.19 1.07
C SER A 363 -17.51 9.86 0.30
N ALA A 364 -17.08 8.76 0.91
CA ALA A 364 -17.14 7.44 0.30
C ALA A 364 -17.32 6.33 1.34
N ILE A 365 -17.81 5.18 0.88
CA ILE A 365 -17.79 3.94 1.67
C ILE A 365 -16.96 2.88 0.95
N LYS A 366 -16.19 2.13 1.71
CA LYS A 366 -15.48 0.93 1.24
C LYS A 366 -16.16 -0.29 1.84
N LEU A 367 -16.57 -1.22 0.99
CA LEU A 367 -17.27 -2.43 1.39
C LEU A 367 -16.65 -3.66 0.72
N THR A 368 -16.69 -4.79 1.41
CA THR A 368 -16.40 -6.09 0.78
C THR A 368 -17.58 -6.50 -0.07
N THR A 369 -17.39 -6.55 -1.38
CA THR A 369 -18.48 -6.79 -2.36
C THR A 369 -18.35 -8.11 -3.11
N ALA A 370 -17.17 -8.71 -3.16
CA ALA A 370 -16.91 -9.95 -3.88
C ALA A 370 -15.76 -10.75 -3.27
N LYS A 371 -15.62 -11.99 -3.73
CA LYS A 371 -14.40 -12.78 -3.61
C LYS A 371 -13.74 -12.90 -4.97
N TYR A 372 -12.43 -13.05 -4.98
CA TYR A 372 -11.71 -13.42 -6.20
C TYR A 372 -11.14 -14.84 -6.11
N PHE A 373 -11.02 -15.45 -7.26
CA PHE A 373 -10.55 -16.80 -7.45
C PHE A 373 -9.41 -16.82 -8.45
N THR A 374 -8.48 -17.73 -8.24
CA THR A 374 -7.33 -17.93 -9.12
C THR A 374 -7.77 -18.45 -10.51
N PRO A 375 -6.88 -18.50 -11.51
CA PRO A 375 -7.19 -19.05 -12.83
C PRO A 375 -7.86 -20.44 -12.77
N ASN A 376 -7.41 -21.30 -11.87
CA ASN A 376 -7.94 -22.65 -11.68
C ASN A 376 -9.17 -22.74 -10.75
N GLY A 377 -9.66 -21.59 -10.25
CA GLY A 377 -10.84 -21.55 -9.37
C GLY A 377 -10.56 -21.80 -7.88
N ASN A 378 -9.31 -21.61 -7.43
CA ASN A 378 -9.00 -21.78 -6.01
C ASN A 378 -9.38 -20.51 -5.22
N ASP A 379 -10.08 -20.71 -4.10
CA ASP A 379 -10.33 -19.68 -3.07
C ASP A 379 -9.11 -19.58 -2.17
N ILE A 380 -8.44 -18.44 -2.20
CA ILE A 380 -7.24 -18.16 -1.37
C ILE A 380 -7.59 -17.42 -0.07
N HIS A 381 -8.86 -17.04 0.15
CA HIS A 381 -9.26 -16.29 1.33
C HIS A 381 -8.99 -17.08 2.62
N LYS A 382 -8.24 -16.48 3.55
CA LYS A 382 -7.75 -17.09 4.81
C LYS A 382 -6.84 -18.31 4.63
N LYS A 383 -6.37 -18.58 3.40
CA LYS A 383 -5.49 -19.71 3.08
C LYS A 383 -4.13 -19.24 2.55
N GLY A 384 -4.12 -18.16 1.76
CA GLY A 384 -2.96 -17.70 1.05
C GLY A 384 -2.58 -18.57 -0.14
N VAL A 385 -1.45 -18.26 -0.72
CA VAL A 385 -0.79 -19.01 -1.79
C VAL A 385 0.50 -19.59 -1.21
N ALA A 386 0.57 -20.91 -1.10
CA ALA A 386 1.76 -21.59 -0.62
C ALA A 386 2.90 -21.46 -1.64
N PRO A 387 4.17 -21.24 -1.22
CA PRO A 387 5.30 -21.24 -2.12
C PRO A 387 5.56 -22.65 -2.70
N ASP A 388 6.31 -22.73 -3.79
CA ASP A 388 6.84 -24.00 -4.32
C ASP A 388 8.07 -24.45 -3.54
N ILE A 389 8.83 -23.47 -3.04
CA ILE A 389 10.02 -23.69 -2.20
C ILE A 389 9.85 -22.84 -0.96
N GLU A 390 9.54 -23.49 0.16
CA GLU A 390 9.40 -22.83 1.45
C GLU A 390 10.77 -22.49 2.02
N VAL A 391 10.97 -21.22 2.34
CA VAL A 391 12.20 -20.67 2.92
C VAL A 391 11.84 -19.60 3.93
N GLU A 392 12.22 -19.80 5.18
CA GLU A 392 12.10 -18.81 6.23
C GLU A 392 13.35 -17.91 6.28
N LEU A 393 13.17 -16.67 6.71
CA LEU A 393 14.29 -15.80 7.06
C LEU A 393 14.87 -16.22 8.40
N PRO A 394 16.20 -16.07 8.62
CA PRO A 394 16.82 -16.37 9.92
C PRO A 394 16.20 -15.54 11.06
N GLU A 395 16.20 -16.08 12.29
CA GLU A 395 15.69 -15.36 13.47
C GLU A 395 16.45 -14.04 13.74
N ASP A 396 17.70 -13.94 13.32
CA ASP A 396 18.58 -12.77 13.45
C ASP A 396 18.62 -11.91 12.17
N TYR A 397 17.70 -12.16 11.22
CA TYR A 397 17.57 -11.32 10.03
C TYR A 397 17.13 -9.92 10.42
N VAL A 398 17.78 -8.93 9.86
CA VAL A 398 17.43 -7.51 9.98
C VAL A 398 17.26 -6.91 8.60
N SER A 399 16.46 -5.86 8.48
CA SER A 399 16.18 -5.19 7.20
C SER A 399 17.43 -4.70 6.48
N ASP A 400 18.52 -4.43 7.20
CA ASP A 400 19.80 -4.02 6.65
C ASP A 400 20.50 -5.14 5.86
N ASP A 401 20.13 -6.41 6.11
CA ASP A 401 20.61 -7.57 5.34
C ASP A 401 19.78 -7.86 4.08
N PHE A 402 18.84 -6.96 3.73
CA PHE A 402 17.97 -7.11 2.57
C PHE A 402 18.81 -7.33 1.29
N GLN A 403 18.55 -8.44 0.59
CA GLN A 403 19.35 -8.92 -0.54
C GLN A 403 20.80 -9.33 -0.20
N GLY A 404 21.17 -9.30 1.07
CA GLY A 404 22.47 -9.74 1.57
C GLY A 404 22.59 -11.25 1.72
N GLU A 405 23.70 -11.69 2.34
CA GLU A 405 23.97 -13.13 2.57
C GLU A 405 22.96 -13.79 3.51
N LYS A 406 22.38 -13.04 4.46
CA LYS A 406 21.37 -13.53 5.40
C LYS A 406 19.95 -13.53 4.84
N ASP A 407 19.71 -12.90 3.69
CA ASP A 407 18.43 -13.00 2.97
C ASP A 407 18.32 -14.36 2.28
N THR A 408 18.00 -15.39 3.07
CA THR A 408 17.91 -16.78 2.59
C THR A 408 16.91 -16.97 1.47
N GLN A 409 15.81 -16.19 1.45
CA GLN A 409 14.81 -16.23 0.40
C GLN A 409 15.35 -15.68 -0.92
N TYR A 410 16.04 -14.54 -0.88
CA TYR A 410 16.69 -13.95 -2.05
C TYR A 410 17.80 -14.86 -2.60
N GLN A 411 18.66 -15.39 -1.72
CA GLN A 411 19.73 -16.32 -2.12
C GLN A 411 19.16 -17.60 -2.75
N LYS A 412 18.04 -18.12 -2.22
CA LYS A 412 17.37 -19.28 -2.81
C LYS A 412 16.75 -18.98 -4.17
N GLY A 413 16.17 -17.80 -4.34
CA GLY A 413 15.69 -17.33 -5.64
C GLY A 413 16.79 -17.26 -6.69
N LEU A 414 17.97 -16.72 -6.33
CA LEU A 414 19.14 -16.71 -7.19
C LEU A 414 19.63 -18.12 -7.55
N GLU A 415 19.68 -19.03 -6.57
CA GLU A 415 20.07 -20.44 -6.79
C GLU A 415 19.16 -21.10 -7.84
N VAL A 416 17.84 -20.94 -7.70
CA VAL A 416 16.84 -21.49 -8.63
C VAL A 416 17.05 -20.93 -10.04
N LEU A 417 17.19 -19.62 -10.18
CA LEU A 417 17.38 -18.99 -11.49
C LEU A 417 18.73 -19.36 -12.14
N ARG A 418 19.81 -19.43 -11.35
CA ARG A 418 21.12 -19.90 -11.85
C ARG A 418 21.08 -21.31 -12.40
N GLY A 419 20.23 -22.18 -11.84
CA GLY A 419 19.99 -23.52 -12.33
C GLY A 419 19.24 -23.59 -13.65
N ASN A 420 18.39 -22.58 -13.93
CA ASN A 420 17.52 -22.50 -15.11
C ASN A 420 18.19 -21.78 -16.30
N VAL A 421 19.20 -20.96 -16.05
CA VAL A 421 19.96 -20.22 -17.10
C VAL A 421 21.17 -21.05 -17.53
N LYS A 422 21.26 -21.35 -18.84
CA LYS A 422 22.35 -22.14 -19.44
C LYS A 422 23.66 -21.36 -19.54
#